data_b4f5c75d13f57828abcdf202036969e2
#
_entry.id   b4f5c75d13f57828abcdf202036969e2
#
_cell.length_a   1.000
_cell.length_b   1.000
_cell.length_c   1.000
_cell.angle_alpha   90.00
_cell.angle_beta   90.00
_cell.angle_gamma   90.00
#
_symmetry.space_group_name_H-M   'P 1'
#
loop_
_entity.id
_entity.type
_entity.pdbx_description
1 polymer ?
#
loop_
_entity_poly.entity_id
_entity_poly.type
_entity_poly.pdbx_seq_one_letter_code
_entity_poly.pdbx_strand_id
1 'polypeptide(L)'
;VAALLALLLLCLPVRAAEVLGTYDTALHKVRAVVVAGGLRSPWALAFLPDGDFLVTEQNGRLLRLSADGEKRTEISGVPTVYAVNQGGLLDVAIAPDFAASRRIFLTYSAEGSGGGAHTNLASARLEEDRLEDLHVLFDGGPDERGGRHFGSRIVFLPDGTLAFTIGDRGQKDPAQDLMSHAGKVIRLNPDGSVPADNPFLGRDDARPEIYSYGHRNPQGMILHPASGMLWLHEHGPRGGDEVNIVEPGANYGWPLVSYGKNYSGTPVGTGNASGPGITEPIHTWVPSIAPSGMAYYNGGAFPQWRGSVFVGALKYQLLARLTLDGDRVTGQERLFARYFGRIRDVRQGPDGLLYLLTDEHNGRLIRLEPAD
;
A
#
# COMPACT_ATOMS: atom_id res chain seq x y z
N VAL A 1 -59.07 -33.23 4.06
CA VAL A 1 -57.70 -33.70 3.76
C VAL A 1 -56.83 -32.46 3.72
N ALA A 2 -56.15 -32.15 4.83
CA ALA A 2 -55.21 -31.03 4.93
C ALA A 2 -53.80 -31.59 4.65
N ALA A 3 -53.14 -31.09 3.59
CA ALA A 3 -51.75 -31.41 3.28
C ALA A 3 -50.83 -30.48 4.07
N LEU A 4 -50.06 -31.08 4.98
CA LEU A 4 -48.96 -30.40 5.70
C LEU A 4 -47.78 -30.29 4.74
N LEU A 5 -47.43 -29.05 4.34
CA LEU A 5 -46.23 -28.78 3.59
C LEU A 5 -45.09 -28.66 4.62
N ALA A 6 -44.21 -29.65 4.72
CA ALA A 6 -43.01 -29.59 5.52
C ALA A 6 -41.94 -28.78 4.76
N LEU A 7 -41.63 -27.57 5.27
CA LEU A 7 -40.53 -26.74 4.80
C LEU A 7 -39.20 -27.32 5.32
N LEU A 8 -38.48 -28.07 4.46
CA LEU A 8 -37.11 -28.46 4.77
C LEU A 8 -36.22 -27.23 4.69
N LEU A 9 -35.86 -26.67 5.82
CA LEU A 9 -34.73 -25.75 5.93
C LEU A 9 -33.42 -26.52 5.65
N LEU A 10 -32.90 -26.42 4.44
CA LEU A 10 -31.55 -26.84 4.12
C LEU A 10 -30.57 -25.90 4.87
N CYS A 11 -30.13 -26.35 6.04
CA CYS A 11 -28.93 -25.78 6.66
C CYS A 11 -27.74 -26.10 5.75
N LEU A 12 -27.31 -25.12 4.94
CA LEU A 12 -26.02 -25.22 4.26
C LEU A 12 -24.94 -25.27 5.34
N PRO A 13 -23.95 -26.17 5.25
CA PRO A 13 -22.89 -26.25 6.21
C PRO A 13 -22.10 -24.92 6.13
N VAL A 14 -22.04 -24.17 7.23
CA VAL A 14 -21.10 -23.07 7.39
C VAL A 14 -19.71 -23.68 7.21
N ARG A 15 -19.03 -23.29 6.14
CA ARG A 15 -17.66 -23.75 5.89
C ARG A 15 -16.79 -23.12 6.99
N ALA A 16 -16.23 -23.95 7.87
CA ALA A 16 -15.29 -23.48 8.88
C ALA A 16 -14.14 -22.74 8.18
N ALA A 17 -13.80 -21.56 8.70
CA ALA A 17 -12.69 -20.77 8.18
C ALA A 17 -11.41 -21.62 8.16
N GLU A 18 -10.67 -21.61 7.05
CA GLU A 18 -9.42 -22.36 6.92
C GLU A 18 -8.36 -21.76 7.85
N VAL A 19 -7.93 -22.52 8.85
CA VAL A 19 -6.85 -22.16 9.76
C VAL A 19 -5.52 -22.64 9.18
N LEU A 20 -4.61 -21.73 8.85
CA LEU A 20 -3.29 -22.05 8.30
C LEU A 20 -2.35 -22.60 9.39
N GLY A 21 -2.57 -22.21 10.63
CA GLY A 21 -1.79 -22.65 11.78
C GLY A 21 -1.80 -21.65 12.93
N THR A 22 -1.13 -22.07 13.99
CA THR A 22 -0.85 -21.24 15.16
C THR A 22 0.67 -21.10 15.30
N TYR A 23 1.12 -19.87 15.53
CA TYR A 23 2.54 -19.50 15.48
C TYR A 23 2.92 -18.75 16.75
N ASP A 24 4.04 -19.13 17.34
CA ASP A 24 4.63 -18.41 18.47
C ASP A 24 5.44 -17.22 17.92
N THR A 25 5.29 -16.07 18.58
CA THR A 25 6.09 -14.88 18.39
C THR A 25 6.78 -14.53 19.71
N ALA A 26 7.64 -13.51 19.72
CA ALA A 26 8.27 -13.10 20.98
C ALA A 26 7.26 -12.64 22.05
N LEU A 27 6.08 -12.16 21.65
CA LEU A 27 5.12 -11.49 22.54
C LEU A 27 3.73 -12.13 22.57
N HIS A 28 3.35 -12.84 21.52
CA HIS A 28 2.00 -13.39 21.37
C HIS A 28 2.02 -14.73 20.66
N LYS A 29 1.03 -15.55 20.95
CA LYS A 29 0.67 -16.70 20.15
C LYS A 29 -0.41 -16.27 19.15
N VAL A 30 -0.21 -16.54 17.87
CA VAL A 30 -1.01 -15.98 16.78
C VAL A 30 -1.59 -17.10 15.93
N ARG A 31 -2.90 -17.09 15.74
CA ARG A 31 -3.60 -17.94 14.81
C ARG A 31 -3.78 -17.20 13.47
N ALA A 32 -3.41 -17.82 12.37
CA ALA A 32 -3.61 -17.29 11.03
C ALA A 32 -4.81 -17.98 10.37
N VAL A 33 -5.78 -17.18 9.94
CA VAL A 33 -7.07 -17.63 9.38
C VAL A 33 -7.22 -17.06 7.97
N VAL A 34 -7.53 -17.91 6.99
CA VAL A 34 -7.86 -17.46 5.64
C VAL A 34 -9.30 -16.93 5.63
N VAL A 35 -9.45 -15.64 5.37
CA VAL A 35 -10.75 -14.98 5.15
C VAL A 35 -11.24 -15.28 3.73
N ALA A 36 -10.36 -15.10 2.74
CA ALA A 36 -10.67 -15.40 1.33
C ALA A 36 -9.43 -15.91 0.60
N GLY A 37 -9.62 -16.91 -0.26
CA GLY A 37 -8.60 -17.46 -1.15
C GLY A 37 -8.94 -17.27 -2.62
N GLY A 38 -8.06 -17.70 -3.54
CA GLY A 38 -8.31 -17.62 -4.97
C GLY A 38 -8.30 -16.19 -5.53
N LEU A 39 -7.60 -15.27 -4.88
CA LEU A 39 -7.39 -13.91 -5.35
C LEU A 39 -6.27 -13.90 -6.41
N ARG A 40 -6.44 -13.11 -7.47
CA ARG A 40 -5.49 -13.09 -8.59
C ARG A 40 -4.49 -11.95 -8.44
N SER A 41 -3.31 -12.22 -7.87
CA SER A 41 -2.29 -11.20 -7.60
C SER A 41 -2.90 -9.97 -6.92
N PRO A 42 -3.53 -10.13 -5.72
CA PRO A 42 -4.14 -9.02 -5.02
C PRO A 42 -3.08 -8.00 -4.63
N TRP A 43 -3.43 -6.70 -4.72
CA TRP A 43 -2.47 -5.63 -4.46
C TRP A 43 -2.78 -4.84 -3.19
N ALA A 44 -4.02 -4.45 -2.96
CA ALA A 44 -4.41 -3.66 -1.80
C ALA A 44 -5.76 -4.08 -1.21
N LEU A 45 -5.92 -3.76 0.07
CA LEU A 45 -7.11 -4.00 0.89
C LEU A 45 -7.62 -2.69 1.47
N ALA A 46 -8.95 -2.46 1.39
CA ALA A 46 -9.64 -1.45 2.18
C ALA A 46 -10.84 -2.06 2.91
N PHE A 47 -11.18 -1.51 4.07
CA PHE A 47 -12.32 -1.95 4.87
C PHE A 47 -13.50 -1.03 4.63
N LEU A 48 -14.67 -1.57 4.31
CA LEU A 48 -15.90 -0.82 4.21
C LEU A 48 -16.58 -0.70 5.60
N PRO A 49 -17.39 0.36 5.84
CA PRO A 49 -18.05 0.55 7.13
C PRO A 49 -19.04 -0.56 7.53
N ASP A 50 -19.54 -1.33 6.57
CA ASP A 50 -20.41 -2.49 6.79
C ASP A 50 -19.65 -3.78 7.15
N GLY A 51 -18.33 -3.72 7.20
CA GLY A 51 -17.43 -4.84 7.51
C GLY A 51 -16.92 -5.61 6.30
N ASP A 52 -17.44 -5.32 5.11
CA ASP A 52 -16.94 -5.90 3.86
C ASP A 52 -15.56 -5.32 3.50
N PHE A 53 -14.90 -5.98 2.55
CA PHE A 53 -13.60 -5.57 2.06
C PHE A 53 -13.68 -5.15 0.59
N LEU A 54 -12.86 -4.17 0.22
CA LEU A 54 -12.46 -3.95 -1.17
C LEU A 54 -11.06 -4.50 -1.36
N VAL A 55 -10.87 -5.29 -2.41
CA VAL A 55 -9.57 -5.86 -2.79
C VAL A 55 -9.31 -5.52 -4.25
N THR A 56 -8.17 -4.88 -4.52
CA THR A 56 -7.69 -4.70 -5.89
C THR A 56 -6.90 -5.91 -6.33
N GLU A 57 -7.09 -6.33 -7.56
CA GLU A 57 -6.25 -7.31 -8.23
C GLU A 57 -5.47 -6.63 -9.37
N GLN A 58 -4.18 -6.93 -9.47
CA GLN A 58 -3.27 -6.26 -10.39
C GLN A 58 -3.74 -6.26 -11.86
N ASN A 59 -4.51 -7.28 -12.27
CA ASN A 59 -5.06 -7.40 -13.61
C ASN A 59 -6.22 -6.42 -13.94
N GLY A 60 -6.57 -5.50 -13.01
CA GLY A 60 -7.60 -4.48 -13.20
C GLY A 60 -8.94 -4.80 -12.57
N ARG A 61 -9.06 -5.88 -11.78
CA ARG A 61 -10.32 -6.20 -11.08
C ARG A 61 -10.35 -5.54 -9.71
N LEU A 62 -11.49 -4.98 -9.36
CA LEU A 62 -11.85 -4.56 -8.02
C LEU A 62 -12.90 -5.53 -7.49
N LEU A 63 -12.64 -6.12 -6.34
CA LEU A 63 -13.54 -7.09 -5.70
C LEU A 63 -14.10 -6.50 -4.41
N ARG A 64 -15.38 -6.73 -4.16
CA ARG A 64 -16.00 -6.63 -2.84
C ARG A 64 -16.11 -8.05 -2.27
N LEU A 65 -15.57 -8.24 -1.08
CA LEU A 65 -15.67 -9.49 -0.32
C LEU A 65 -16.50 -9.23 0.92
N SER A 66 -17.41 -10.14 1.25
CA SER A 66 -18.12 -10.08 2.54
C SER A 66 -17.15 -10.25 3.72
N ALA A 67 -17.53 -9.78 4.91
CA ALA A 67 -16.71 -9.83 6.12
C ALA A 67 -16.22 -11.26 6.47
N ASP A 68 -17.00 -12.28 6.13
CA ASP A 68 -16.66 -13.71 6.28
C ASP A 68 -15.87 -14.28 5.10
N GLY A 69 -15.72 -13.52 3.99
CA GLY A 69 -15.05 -13.92 2.76
C GLY A 69 -15.82 -14.90 1.87
N GLU A 70 -17.02 -15.28 2.24
CA GLU A 70 -17.83 -16.28 1.50
C GLU A 70 -18.40 -15.70 0.20
N LYS A 71 -18.88 -14.44 0.24
CA LYS A 71 -19.42 -13.76 -0.93
C LYS A 71 -18.34 -12.91 -1.59
N ARG A 72 -18.23 -13.04 -2.92
CA ARG A 72 -17.35 -12.26 -3.77
C ARG A 72 -18.12 -11.65 -4.91
N THR A 73 -18.05 -10.32 -5.04
CA THR A 73 -18.65 -9.56 -6.13
C THR A 73 -17.56 -8.77 -6.84
N GLU A 74 -17.53 -8.84 -8.15
CA GLU A 74 -16.65 -7.98 -8.97
C GLU A 74 -17.33 -6.64 -9.20
N ILE A 75 -16.62 -5.55 -8.87
CA ILE A 75 -17.09 -4.19 -9.06
C ILE A 75 -16.79 -3.75 -10.49
N SER A 76 -17.82 -3.35 -11.22
CA SER A 76 -17.69 -2.84 -12.59
C SER A 76 -17.34 -1.34 -12.63
N GLY A 77 -16.99 -0.80 -13.81
CA GLY A 77 -16.66 0.62 -13.97
C GLY A 77 -15.26 1.02 -13.51
N VAL A 78 -14.39 0.06 -13.25
CA VAL A 78 -12.96 0.28 -12.93
C VAL A 78 -12.25 0.86 -14.16
N PRO A 79 -11.30 1.81 -13.99
CA PRO A 79 -10.56 2.35 -15.12
C PRO A 79 -9.75 1.27 -15.85
N THR A 80 -9.55 1.44 -17.16
CA THR A 80 -8.65 0.55 -17.92
C THR A 80 -7.23 0.71 -17.39
N VAL A 81 -6.57 -0.41 -17.09
CA VAL A 81 -5.24 -0.43 -16.52
C VAL A 81 -4.19 -1.04 -17.46
N TYR A 82 -2.97 -0.56 -17.37
CA TYR A 82 -1.80 -1.15 -18.04
C TYR A 82 -1.17 -2.22 -17.13
N ALA A 83 -1.73 -3.44 -17.18
CA ALA A 83 -1.33 -4.55 -16.30
C ALA A 83 -0.09 -5.30 -16.82
N VAL A 84 1.05 -4.60 -16.94
CA VAL A 84 2.32 -5.17 -17.40
C VAL A 84 3.37 -5.10 -16.29
N ASN A 85 4.03 -6.21 -15.99
CA ASN A 85 5.04 -6.37 -14.94
C ASN A 85 4.52 -5.98 -13.54
N GLN A 86 4.90 -4.80 -13.02
CA GLN A 86 4.45 -4.29 -11.72
C GLN A 86 3.24 -3.36 -11.82
N GLY A 87 2.80 -3.04 -13.03
CA GLY A 87 1.63 -2.19 -13.27
C GLY A 87 0.31 -2.94 -13.12
N GLY A 88 -0.78 -2.20 -13.14
CA GLY A 88 -2.15 -2.71 -13.03
C GLY A 88 -3.04 -1.82 -12.18
N LEU A 89 -4.11 -2.38 -11.59
CA LEU A 89 -4.86 -1.75 -10.52
C LEU A 89 -4.08 -1.94 -9.22
N LEU A 90 -3.79 -0.84 -8.52
CA LEU A 90 -2.83 -0.83 -7.43
C LEU A 90 -3.52 -0.55 -6.09
N ASP A 91 -3.41 0.65 -5.53
CA ASP A 91 -4.02 0.90 -4.23
C ASP A 91 -5.50 1.28 -4.33
N VAL A 92 -6.22 1.04 -3.25
CA VAL A 92 -7.59 1.52 -3.02
C VAL A 92 -7.69 2.13 -1.63
N ALA A 93 -8.27 3.32 -1.55
CA ALA A 93 -8.59 3.97 -0.29
C ALA A 93 -10.05 4.44 -0.31
N ILE A 94 -10.74 4.32 0.82
CA ILE A 94 -12.08 4.93 0.99
C ILE A 94 -11.92 6.34 1.53
N ALA A 95 -12.79 7.25 1.09
CA ALA A 95 -12.80 8.61 1.61
C ALA A 95 -13.09 8.62 3.12
N PRO A 96 -12.53 9.55 3.90
CA PRO A 96 -12.85 9.67 5.33
C PRO A 96 -14.34 9.87 5.61
N ASP A 97 -15.05 10.51 4.68
CA ASP A 97 -16.51 10.75 4.72
C ASP A 97 -17.32 9.70 3.92
N PHE A 98 -16.75 8.53 3.65
CA PHE A 98 -17.34 7.48 2.79
C PHE A 98 -18.80 7.16 3.13
N ALA A 99 -19.18 7.17 4.41
CA ALA A 99 -20.57 6.92 4.82
C ALA A 99 -21.56 7.88 4.15
N ALA A 100 -21.14 9.10 3.87
CA ALA A 100 -21.95 10.13 3.19
C ALA A 100 -21.65 10.21 1.69
N SER A 101 -20.38 10.23 1.31
CA SER A 101 -19.93 10.46 -0.06
C SER A 101 -19.89 9.19 -0.93
N ARG A 102 -19.72 8.02 -0.31
CA ARG A 102 -19.46 6.73 -0.95
C ARG A 102 -18.26 6.76 -1.90
N ARG A 103 -17.37 7.75 -1.75
CA ARG A 103 -16.19 7.90 -2.61
C ARG A 103 -15.09 6.94 -2.23
N ILE A 104 -14.48 6.38 -3.27
CA ILE A 104 -13.22 5.65 -3.19
C ILE A 104 -12.20 6.30 -4.11
N PHE A 105 -10.95 6.07 -3.80
CA PHE A 105 -9.80 6.52 -4.58
C PHE A 105 -8.98 5.32 -5.01
N LEU A 106 -8.54 5.33 -6.27
CA LEU A 106 -7.80 4.26 -6.89
C LEU A 106 -6.52 4.83 -7.51
N THR A 107 -5.40 4.20 -7.24
CA THR A 107 -4.20 4.37 -8.06
C THR A 107 -4.05 3.20 -9.01
N TYR A 108 -3.59 3.48 -10.20
CA TYR A 108 -3.39 2.47 -11.23
C TYR A 108 -2.33 2.91 -12.23
N SER A 109 -1.78 1.96 -12.96
CA SER A 109 -0.95 2.30 -14.11
C SER A 109 -1.84 2.46 -15.33
N ALA A 110 -1.69 3.59 -16.02
CA ALA A 110 -2.32 3.89 -17.29
C ALA A 110 -1.32 3.73 -18.43
N GLU A 111 -1.79 3.29 -19.59
CA GLU A 111 -0.98 3.25 -20.81
C GLU A 111 -0.85 4.65 -21.37
N GLY A 112 0.36 5.01 -21.70
CA GLY A 112 0.63 6.29 -22.31
C GLY A 112 0.76 6.24 -23.83
N SER A 113 0.69 7.41 -24.48
CA SER A 113 0.69 7.56 -25.93
C SER A 113 1.97 7.06 -26.62
N GLY A 114 3.09 6.96 -25.86
CA GLY A 114 4.39 6.49 -26.34
C GLY A 114 4.67 4.99 -26.13
N GLY A 115 3.67 4.20 -25.68
CA GLY A 115 3.84 2.78 -25.33
C GLY A 115 4.57 2.56 -24.01
N GLY A 116 4.65 3.59 -23.17
CA GLY A 116 5.04 3.55 -21.78
C GLY A 116 3.83 3.45 -20.85
N ALA A 117 4.06 3.65 -19.57
CA ALA A 117 2.99 3.71 -18.57
C ALA A 117 3.34 4.70 -17.46
N HIS A 118 2.35 5.24 -16.82
CA HIS A 118 2.48 6.16 -15.70
C HIS A 118 1.47 5.82 -14.60
N THR A 119 1.67 6.39 -13.42
CA THR A 119 0.75 6.20 -12.30
C THR A 119 -0.31 7.29 -12.32
N ASN A 120 -1.59 6.89 -12.34
CA ASN A 120 -2.72 7.77 -12.22
C ASN A 120 -3.41 7.62 -10.87
N LEU A 121 -4.09 8.69 -10.46
CA LEU A 121 -5.06 8.68 -9.36
C LEU A 121 -6.44 9.00 -9.90
N ALA A 122 -7.43 8.20 -9.56
CA ALA A 122 -8.83 8.48 -9.85
C ALA A 122 -9.68 8.40 -8.59
N SER A 123 -10.82 9.10 -8.59
CA SER A 123 -11.89 8.90 -7.63
C SER A 123 -13.16 8.45 -8.32
N ALA A 124 -13.97 7.68 -7.60
CA ALA A 124 -15.27 7.24 -8.07
C ALA A 124 -16.23 7.07 -6.90
N ARG A 125 -17.52 7.04 -7.17
CA ARG A 125 -18.55 6.69 -6.19
C ARG A 125 -18.87 5.20 -6.29
N LEU A 126 -18.77 4.50 -5.17
CA LEU A 126 -19.11 3.08 -5.09
C LEU A 126 -20.62 2.91 -4.88
N GLU A 127 -21.32 2.38 -5.88
CA GLU A 127 -22.74 2.06 -5.84
C GLU A 127 -22.94 0.56 -6.04
N GLU A 128 -23.35 -0.12 -4.96
CA GLU A 128 -23.54 -1.58 -4.94
C GLU A 128 -22.33 -2.35 -5.49
N ASP A 129 -22.39 -2.73 -6.78
CA ASP A 129 -21.37 -3.52 -7.49
C ASP A 129 -20.74 -2.77 -8.69
N ARG A 130 -20.82 -1.43 -8.70
CA ARG A 130 -20.24 -0.60 -9.78
C ARG A 130 -19.67 0.70 -9.26
N LEU A 131 -18.74 1.24 -10.02
CA LEU A 131 -18.22 2.59 -9.85
C LEU A 131 -18.96 3.55 -10.78
N GLU A 132 -19.45 4.64 -10.19
CA GLU A 132 -20.06 5.77 -10.90
C GLU A 132 -19.22 7.02 -10.70
N ASP A 133 -19.41 8.02 -11.56
CA ASP A 133 -18.72 9.32 -11.49
C ASP A 133 -17.19 9.15 -11.38
N LEU A 134 -16.62 8.30 -12.23
CA LEU A 134 -15.18 8.10 -12.29
C LEU A 134 -14.50 9.35 -12.86
N HIS A 135 -13.63 9.96 -12.06
CA HIS A 135 -12.82 11.12 -12.44
C HIS A 135 -11.34 10.82 -12.25
N VAL A 136 -10.55 11.04 -13.29
CA VAL A 136 -9.08 11.06 -13.19
C VAL A 136 -8.68 12.38 -12.55
N LEU A 137 -8.16 12.33 -11.33
CA LEU A 137 -7.74 13.48 -10.53
C LEU A 137 -6.29 13.87 -10.81
N PHE A 138 -5.50 12.89 -11.20
CA PHE A 138 -4.09 13.08 -11.51
C PHE A 138 -3.66 12.12 -12.62
N ASP A 139 -2.99 12.69 -13.60
CA ASP A 139 -2.36 11.98 -14.70
C ASP A 139 -0.83 12.12 -14.57
N GLY A 140 -0.16 11.01 -14.33
CA GLY A 140 1.29 10.99 -14.05
C GLY A 140 2.18 11.13 -15.28
N GLY A 141 1.60 11.38 -16.48
CA GLY A 141 2.38 11.57 -17.70
C GLY A 141 3.52 12.58 -17.58
N PRO A 142 4.49 12.61 -18.51
CA PRO A 142 4.60 11.87 -19.75
C PRO A 142 5.00 10.42 -19.53
N ASP A 143 4.74 9.63 -20.55
CA ASP A 143 4.95 8.19 -20.57
C ASP A 143 6.40 7.81 -20.33
N GLU A 144 6.63 7.09 -19.28
CA GLU A 144 7.93 6.53 -18.97
C GLU A 144 8.01 5.07 -19.37
N ARG A 145 8.97 4.72 -20.17
CA ARG A 145 9.21 3.34 -20.57
C ARG A 145 9.63 2.51 -19.35
N GLY A 146 9.03 1.34 -19.21
CA GLY A 146 9.35 0.38 -18.16
C GLY A 146 8.13 0.04 -17.29
N GLY A 147 7.91 -1.23 -17.07
CA GLY A 147 6.77 -1.77 -16.32
C GLY A 147 7.07 -1.93 -14.82
N ARG A 148 7.80 -1.01 -14.17
CA ARG A 148 8.20 -1.15 -12.76
C ARG A 148 8.20 0.17 -12.01
N HIS A 149 8.24 0.08 -10.68
CA HIS A 149 8.35 1.19 -9.73
C HIS A 149 7.21 2.20 -9.90
N PHE A 150 5.97 1.74 -9.73
CA PHE A 150 4.79 2.60 -9.82
C PHE A 150 4.48 3.35 -8.51
N GLY A 151 5.07 2.94 -7.37
CA GLY A 151 4.71 3.46 -6.05
C GLY A 151 3.27 3.09 -5.68
N SER A 152 2.38 4.08 -5.66
CA SER A 152 0.91 4.00 -5.69
C SER A 152 0.17 4.09 -4.35
N ARG A 153 0.81 3.99 -3.20
CA ARG A 153 0.13 3.98 -1.90
C ARG A 153 -0.57 5.31 -1.62
N ILE A 154 -1.85 5.27 -1.22
CA ILE A 154 -2.70 6.43 -0.90
C ILE A 154 -2.88 6.56 0.61
N VAL A 155 -2.76 7.78 1.13
CA VAL A 155 -3.05 8.12 2.54
C VAL A 155 -3.79 9.46 2.61
N PHE A 156 -4.90 9.52 3.34
CA PHE A 156 -5.54 10.78 3.70
C PHE A 156 -4.84 11.44 4.88
N LEU A 157 -4.69 12.76 4.83
CA LEU A 157 -4.10 13.57 5.89
C LEU A 157 -5.20 14.21 6.77
N PRO A 158 -4.86 14.62 8.01
CA PRO A 158 -5.84 15.23 8.93
C PRO A 158 -6.45 16.54 8.44
N ASP A 159 -5.77 17.24 7.54
CA ASP A 159 -6.26 18.49 6.92
C ASP A 159 -7.25 18.26 5.77
N GLY A 160 -7.61 17.00 5.51
CA GLY A 160 -8.53 16.61 4.45
C GLY A 160 -7.89 16.42 3.07
N THR A 161 -6.60 16.69 2.93
CA THR A 161 -5.86 16.38 1.70
C THR A 161 -5.52 14.89 1.61
N LEU A 162 -5.01 14.44 0.48
CA LEU A 162 -4.47 13.10 0.32
C LEU A 162 -3.06 13.14 -0.27
N ALA A 163 -2.24 12.19 0.14
CA ALA A 163 -0.94 11.94 -0.47
C ALA A 163 -0.91 10.58 -1.14
N PHE A 164 -0.17 10.47 -2.23
CA PHE A 164 0.12 9.17 -2.85
C PHE A 164 1.53 9.15 -3.42
N THR A 165 2.03 7.94 -3.68
CA THR A 165 3.42 7.75 -4.06
C THR A 165 3.58 7.39 -5.53
N ILE A 166 4.65 7.86 -6.16
CA ILE A 166 5.07 7.47 -7.51
C ILE A 166 6.54 7.05 -7.44
N GLY A 167 6.88 5.89 -7.99
CA GLY A 167 8.27 5.44 -8.08
C GLY A 167 9.03 6.07 -9.25
N ASP A 168 10.35 5.85 -9.31
CA ASP A 168 11.26 6.39 -10.32
C ASP A 168 11.10 5.75 -11.71
N ARG A 169 10.11 4.89 -11.90
CA ARG A 169 9.84 4.14 -13.14
C ARG A 169 11.06 3.32 -13.64
N GLY A 170 12.06 3.13 -12.77
CA GLY A 170 13.31 2.46 -13.09
C GLY A 170 14.31 3.32 -13.86
N GLN A 171 14.08 4.62 -13.96
CA GLN A 171 14.93 5.57 -14.70
C GLN A 171 15.95 6.28 -13.84
N LYS A 172 15.78 6.31 -12.53
CA LYS A 172 16.64 6.92 -11.49
C LYS A 172 16.64 8.47 -11.51
N ASP A 173 17.27 9.11 -12.50
CA ASP A 173 17.53 10.56 -12.55
C ASP A 173 16.27 11.43 -12.41
N PRO A 174 15.11 11.06 -12.98
CA PRO A 174 13.86 11.80 -12.78
C PRO A 174 13.44 11.94 -11.31
N ALA A 175 13.92 11.08 -10.40
CA ALA A 175 13.63 11.22 -8.97
C ALA A 175 14.16 12.53 -8.38
N GLN A 176 15.22 13.11 -8.95
CA GLN A 176 15.78 14.41 -8.56
C GLN A 176 15.25 15.60 -9.37
N ASP A 177 14.59 15.33 -10.50
CA ASP A 177 14.01 16.39 -11.34
C ASP A 177 12.63 16.79 -10.80
N LEU A 178 12.50 18.04 -10.33
CA LEU A 178 11.24 18.58 -9.82
C LEU A 178 10.19 18.85 -10.93
N MET A 179 10.57 18.80 -12.20
CA MET A 179 9.63 18.87 -13.32
C MET A 179 9.06 17.50 -13.70
N SER A 180 9.55 16.41 -13.08
CA SER A 180 9.06 15.04 -13.25
C SER A 180 8.28 14.58 -12.03
N HIS A 181 7.22 13.77 -12.23
CA HIS A 181 6.49 13.11 -11.14
C HIS A 181 7.14 11.80 -10.67
N ALA A 182 8.14 11.29 -11.40
CA ALA A 182 8.80 10.04 -11.03
C ALA A 182 9.63 10.19 -9.76
N GLY A 183 9.51 9.22 -8.85
CA GLY A 183 10.22 9.21 -7.57
C GLY A 183 9.75 10.30 -6.60
N LYS A 184 8.43 10.48 -6.46
CA LYS A 184 7.80 11.55 -5.67
C LYS A 184 6.74 11.02 -4.71
N VAL A 185 6.49 11.78 -3.66
CA VAL A 185 5.21 11.83 -2.98
C VAL A 185 4.44 13.01 -3.53
N ILE A 186 3.22 12.79 -3.95
CA ILE A 186 2.30 13.80 -4.48
C ILE A 186 1.25 14.10 -3.40
N ARG A 187 0.87 15.38 -3.21
CA ARG A 187 -0.21 15.78 -2.31
C ARG A 187 -1.23 16.62 -3.06
N LEU A 188 -2.50 16.23 -2.95
CA LEU A 188 -3.63 16.88 -3.61
C LEU A 188 -4.80 17.05 -2.64
N ASN A 189 -5.70 17.98 -2.96
CA ASN A 189 -7.06 17.98 -2.45
C ASN A 189 -7.86 16.79 -3.05
N PRO A 190 -8.94 16.33 -2.40
CA PRO A 190 -9.74 15.21 -2.92
C PRO A 190 -10.44 15.47 -4.26
N ASP A 191 -10.48 16.72 -4.71
CA ASP A 191 -10.98 17.12 -6.04
C ASP A 191 -9.89 17.15 -7.13
N GLY A 192 -8.63 16.84 -6.76
CA GLY A 192 -7.47 16.85 -7.66
C GLY A 192 -6.73 18.21 -7.73
N SER A 193 -7.24 19.26 -7.11
CA SER A 193 -6.55 20.54 -7.05
C SER A 193 -5.32 20.50 -6.13
N VAL A 194 -4.37 21.40 -6.38
CA VAL A 194 -3.13 21.50 -5.58
C VAL A 194 -3.42 22.29 -4.30
N PRO A 195 -3.06 21.77 -3.10
CA PRO A 195 -3.18 22.51 -1.86
C PRO A 195 -2.34 23.79 -1.85
N ALA A 196 -2.90 24.87 -1.26
CA ALA A 196 -2.26 26.19 -1.26
C ALA A 196 -0.95 26.26 -0.46
N ASP A 197 -0.71 25.30 0.41
CA ASP A 197 0.47 25.15 1.26
C ASP A 197 1.46 24.09 0.79
N ASN A 198 1.33 23.59 -0.45
CA ASN A 198 2.30 22.66 -1.01
C ASN A 198 3.66 23.32 -1.17
N PRO A 199 4.78 22.59 -0.87
CA PRO A 199 6.11 23.18 -0.70
C PRO A 199 6.70 23.77 -1.98
N PHE A 200 6.23 23.36 -3.14
CA PHE A 200 6.74 23.83 -4.44
C PHE A 200 5.76 24.73 -5.18
N LEU A 201 4.64 25.12 -4.55
CA LEU A 201 3.67 26.03 -5.16
C LEU A 201 4.30 27.37 -5.53
N GLY A 202 4.04 27.86 -6.74
CA GLY A 202 4.55 29.14 -7.23
C GLY A 202 6.00 29.11 -7.74
N ARG A 203 6.62 27.93 -7.86
CA ARG A 203 7.92 27.73 -8.50
C ARG A 203 7.76 27.37 -9.97
N ASP A 204 8.51 28.03 -10.85
CA ASP A 204 8.51 27.74 -12.29
C ASP A 204 9.35 26.50 -12.65
N ASP A 205 10.23 26.08 -11.77
CA ASP A 205 11.17 24.94 -11.93
C ASP A 205 10.73 23.68 -11.18
N ALA A 206 9.47 23.64 -10.72
CA ALA A 206 8.94 22.48 -9.99
C ALA A 206 7.44 22.30 -10.25
N ARG A 207 6.99 21.04 -10.22
CA ARG A 207 5.58 20.68 -10.24
C ARG A 207 4.95 21.00 -8.88
N PRO A 208 3.86 21.80 -8.84
CA PRO A 208 3.29 22.27 -7.57
C PRO A 208 2.64 21.20 -6.71
N GLU A 209 2.26 20.07 -7.28
CA GLU A 209 1.67 18.94 -6.58
C GLU A 209 2.68 18.05 -5.84
N ILE A 210 3.99 18.24 -6.07
CA ILE A 210 5.04 17.49 -5.38
C ILE A 210 5.07 17.88 -3.90
N TYR A 211 5.09 16.84 -3.02
CA TYR A 211 5.23 17.00 -1.58
C TYR A 211 6.65 16.67 -1.09
N SER A 212 7.26 15.60 -1.62
CA SER A 212 8.66 15.23 -1.41
C SER A 212 9.23 14.52 -2.63
N TYR A 213 10.56 14.38 -2.70
CA TYR A 213 11.24 13.85 -3.88
C TYR A 213 12.48 13.01 -3.53
N GLY A 214 13.11 12.45 -4.55
CA GLY A 214 14.30 11.60 -4.34
C GLY A 214 13.95 10.21 -3.85
N HIS A 215 12.78 9.67 -4.23
CA HIS A 215 12.33 8.32 -3.92
C HIS A 215 12.61 7.35 -5.06
N ARG A 216 12.87 6.07 -4.71
CA ARG A 216 13.06 5.04 -5.72
C ARG A 216 11.77 4.30 -6.05
N ASN A 217 11.16 3.61 -5.10
CA ASN A 217 9.92 2.86 -5.26
C ASN A 217 9.19 2.71 -3.93
N PRO A 218 8.50 3.75 -3.48
CA PRO A 218 7.74 3.72 -2.23
C PRO A 218 6.48 2.87 -2.38
N GLN A 219 6.41 1.75 -1.63
CA GLN A 219 5.35 0.75 -1.73
C GLN A 219 4.40 0.74 -0.54
N GLY A 220 4.81 1.24 0.60
CA GLY A 220 3.98 1.40 1.79
C GLY A 220 4.04 2.81 2.32
N MET A 221 2.90 3.34 2.74
CA MET A 221 2.78 4.66 3.39
C MET A 221 1.63 4.63 4.38
N ILE A 222 1.82 5.24 5.52
CA ILE A 222 0.82 5.39 6.58
C ILE A 222 0.87 6.80 7.16
N LEU A 223 -0.23 7.22 7.75
CA LEU A 223 -0.24 8.33 8.69
C LEU A 223 0.12 7.78 10.07
N HIS A 224 1.21 8.25 10.67
CA HIS A 224 1.59 7.86 12.02
C HIS A 224 0.66 8.59 13.02
N PRO A 225 -0.13 7.85 13.82
CA PRO A 225 -1.26 8.47 14.54
C PRO A 225 -0.84 9.40 15.69
N ALA A 226 0.36 9.23 16.25
CA ALA A 226 0.85 10.06 17.33
C ALA A 226 1.50 11.37 16.85
N SER A 227 2.26 11.33 15.75
CA SER A 227 2.92 12.52 15.21
C SER A 227 2.10 13.24 14.13
N GLY A 228 1.11 12.56 13.52
CA GLY A 228 0.38 13.09 12.37
C GLY A 228 1.22 13.19 11.09
N MET A 229 2.44 12.66 11.09
CA MET A 229 3.34 12.67 9.94
C MET A 229 3.14 11.45 9.06
N LEU A 230 3.40 11.61 7.77
CA LEU A 230 3.47 10.49 6.84
C LEU A 230 4.76 9.71 7.06
N TRP A 231 4.63 8.40 7.19
CA TRP A 231 5.74 7.46 7.18
C TRP A 231 5.63 6.61 5.93
N LEU A 232 6.70 6.46 5.19
CA LEU A 232 6.76 5.57 4.04
C LEU A 232 7.96 4.64 4.13
N HIS A 233 7.86 3.52 3.45
CA HIS A 233 9.03 2.71 3.13
C HIS A 233 9.17 2.55 1.63
N GLU A 234 10.39 2.33 1.20
CA GLU A 234 10.71 2.16 -0.20
C GLU A 234 11.77 1.09 -0.46
N HIS A 235 11.77 0.56 -1.68
CA HIS A 235 12.76 -0.40 -2.12
C HIS A 235 14.08 0.27 -2.50
N GLY A 236 15.17 -0.15 -1.89
CA GLY A 236 16.50 0.04 -2.45
C GLY A 236 16.77 -0.89 -3.64
N PRO A 237 17.93 -0.77 -4.30
CA PRO A 237 18.28 -1.68 -5.41
C PRO A 237 18.71 -3.06 -4.90
N ARG A 238 19.96 -3.22 -4.50
CA ARG A 238 20.47 -4.44 -3.88
C ARG A 238 20.80 -4.19 -2.41
N GLY A 239 19.79 -4.21 -1.54
CA GLY A 239 19.82 -3.67 -0.18
C GLY A 239 19.47 -2.18 -0.16
N GLY A 240 19.41 -1.60 1.04
CA GLY A 240 19.06 -0.20 1.24
C GLY A 240 17.59 0.08 1.02
N ASP A 241 16.71 -0.84 1.37
CA ASP A 241 15.30 -0.51 1.58
C ASP A 241 15.22 0.38 2.82
N GLU A 242 14.33 1.35 2.82
CA GLU A 242 14.30 2.43 3.81
C GLU A 242 12.92 2.60 4.42
N VAL A 243 12.86 3.07 5.67
CA VAL A 243 11.68 3.69 6.27
C VAL A 243 11.99 5.14 6.50
N ASN A 244 11.15 6.01 5.98
CA ASN A 244 11.31 7.47 5.99
C ASN A 244 10.12 8.15 6.67
N ILE A 245 10.37 9.20 7.43
CA ILE A 245 9.36 10.18 7.85
C ILE A 245 9.32 11.25 6.77
N VAL A 246 8.14 11.49 6.20
CA VAL A 246 8.01 12.38 5.03
C VAL A 246 7.79 13.80 5.48
N GLU A 247 8.70 14.68 5.10
CA GLU A 247 8.66 16.12 5.33
C GLU A 247 8.37 16.88 4.04
N PRO A 248 7.61 18.00 4.10
CA PRO A 248 7.31 18.80 2.92
C PRO A 248 8.59 19.40 2.32
N GLY A 249 8.77 19.21 1.01
CA GLY A 249 9.91 19.72 0.24
C GLY A 249 11.22 18.95 0.42
N ALA A 250 11.24 17.91 1.25
CA ALA A 250 12.45 17.15 1.55
C ALA A 250 12.91 16.25 0.39
N ASN A 251 14.24 16.07 0.29
CA ASN A 251 14.92 15.18 -0.64
C ASN A 251 15.41 13.92 0.07
N TYR A 252 14.97 12.73 -0.37
CA TYR A 252 15.33 11.42 0.19
C TYR A 252 16.51 10.75 -0.54
N GLY A 253 17.14 11.47 -1.46
CA GLY A 253 18.48 11.20 -1.96
C GLY A 253 18.60 10.23 -3.14
N TRP A 254 17.59 9.42 -3.47
CA TRP A 254 17.69 8.56 -4.64
C TRP A 254 17.77 9.38 -5.93
N PRO A 255 18.68 9.10 -6.90
CA PRO A 255 19.74 8.08 -6.91
C PRO A 255 21.14 8.66 -6.55
N LEU A 256 21.23 9.80 -5.90
CA LEU A 256 22.50 10.45 -5.56
C LEU A 256 23.24 9.69 -4.47
N VAL A 257 22.52 9.14 -3.51
CA VAL A 257 23.00 8.34 -2.38
C VAL A 257 22.14 7.09 -2.20
N SER A 258 22.66 6.07 -1.53
CA SER A 258 21.88 4.86 -1.16
C SER A 258 22.65 3.98 -0.19
N TYR A 259 21.94 3.36 0.75
CA TYR A 259 22.46 2.31 1.61
C TYR A 259 22.68 0.97 0.88
N GLY A 260 22.20 0.87 -0.38
CA GLY A 260 22.35 -0.30 -1.24
C GLY A 260 23.40 -0.14 -2.34
N LYS A 261 23.45 -1.12 -3.22
CA LYS A 261 24.32 -1.13 -4.41
C LYS A 261 23.47 -1.43 -5.65
N ASN A 262 23.94 -1.01 -6.82
CA ASN A 262 23.36 -1.44 -8.08
C ASN A 262 23.34 -2.98 -8.19
N TYR A 263 22.45 -3.53 -8.99
CA TYR A 263 22.39 -4.99 -9.22
C TYR A 263 23.68 -5.56 -9.82
N SER A 264 24.45 -4.74 -10.54
CA SER A 264 25.82 -5.05 -11.01
C SER A 264 26.86 -5.18 -9.88
N GLY A 265 26.52 -4.71 -8.66
CA GLY A 265 27.45 -4.64 -7.53
C GLY A 265 28.20 -3.30 -7.42
N THR A 266 28.07 -2.41 -8.41
CA THR A 266 28.67 -1.06 -8.37
C THR A 266 27.97 -0.17 -7.36
N PRO A 267 28.61 0.88 -6.82
CA PRO A 267 27.98 1.89 -6.00
C PRO A 267 26.81 2.59 -6.72
N VAL A 268 25.85 3.09 -5.94
CA VAL A 268 24.81 3.99 -6.43
C VAL A 268 25.31 5.43 -6.28
N GLY A 269 25.09 6.27 -7.29
CA GLY A 269 25.41 7.70 -7.26
C GLY A 269 26.83 7.97 -6.77
N THR A 270 26.96 8.74 -5.70
CA THR A 270 28.26 9.08 -5.08
C THR A 270 28.94 7.90 -4.38
N GLY A 271 28.22 6.79 -4.16
CA GLY A 271 28.70 5.64 -3.38
C GLY A 271 28.53 5.82 -1.87
N ASN A 272 28.04 6.97 -1.42
CA ASN A 272 27.73 7.25 -0.02
C ASN A 272 26.29 6.80 0.33
N ALA A 273 26.06 6.55 1.60
CA ALA A 273 24.72 6.29 2.13
C ALA A 273 23.90 7.57 2.27
N SER A 274 24.57 8.70 2.54
CA SER A 274 23.94 9.98 2.81
C SER A 274 24.73 11.16 2.20
N GLY A 275 24.21 12.39 2.27
CA GLY A 275 24.85 13.58 1.76
C GLY A 275 24.18 14.87 2.21
N PRO A 276 24.81 16.04 1.94
CA PRO A 276 24.24 17.33 2.28
C PRO A 276 22.86 17.56 1.65
N GLY A 277 21.90 18.03 2.44
CA GLY A 277 20.53 18.30 1.98
C GLY A 277 19.67 17.06 1.73
N ILE A 278 20.14 15.90 2.16
CA ILE A 278 19.38 14.64 2.08
C ILE A 278 18.81 14.32 3.46
N THR A 279 17.52 13.99 3.49
CA THR A 279 16.82 13.52 4.68
C THR A 279 17.12 12.03 4.88
N GLU A 280 17.59 11.69 6.09
CA GLU A 280 18.01 10.34 6.44
C GLU A 280 16.81 9.45 6.81
N PRO A 281 16.84 8.16 6.44
CA PRO A 281 15.85 7.20 6.87
C PRO A 281 15.96 6.89 8.38
N ILE A 282 14.82 6.58 9.00
CA ILE A 282 14.79 6.12 10.40
C ILE A 282 15.11 4.64 10.57
N HIS A 283 15.08 3.88 9.47
CA HIS A 283 15.45 2.46 9.43
C HIS A 283 15.85 2.03 8.02
N THR A 284 16.78 1.08 7.94
CA THR A 284 17.24 0.51 6.65
C THR A 284 17.33 -1.01 6.71
N TRP A 285 17.11 -1.68 5.56
CA TRP A 285 17.35 -3.10 5.41
C TRP A 285 18.47 -3.40 4.41
N VAL A 286 19.53 -4.00 4.94
CA VAL A 286 20.63 -4.56 4.14
C VAL A 286 20.90 -5.98 4.66
N PRO A 287 20.57 -7.02 3.88
CA PRO A 287 20.04 -7.04 2.52
C PRO A 287 18.56 -6.62 2.45
N SER A 288 18.11 -6.21 1.26
CA SER A 288 16.73 -5.84 0.95
C SER A 288 15.75 -6.96 1.32
N ILE A 289 14.64 -6.58 1.96
CA ILE A 289 13.48 -7.45 2.21
C ILE A 289 12.39 -7.29 1.16
N ALA A 290 12.49 -6.27 0.28
CA ALA A 290 11.47 -5.80 -0.65
C ALA A 290 10.15 -5.50 0.09
N PRO A 291 10.11 -4.41 0.90
CA PRO A 291 8.96 -4.06 1.72
C PRO A 291 7.74 -3.70 0.86
N SER A 292 6.53 -3.99 1.32
CA SER A 292 5.30 -3.90 0.52
C SER A 292 4.20 -3.08 1.23
N GLY A 293 3.23 -3.71 1.90
CA GLY A 293 2.27 -2.99 2.72
C GLY A 293 2.85 -2.57 4.06
N MET A 294 2.23 -1.57 4.70
CA MET A 294 2.65 -1.02 5.98
C MET A 294 1.42 -0.71 6.85
N ALA A 295 1.50 -1.03 8.14
CA ALA A 295 0.47 -0.69 9.11
C ALA A 295 1.09 -0.29 10.45
N TYR A 296 0.59 0.78 11.06
CA TYR A 296 0.82 1.07 12.47
C TYR A 296 -0.23 0.31 13.28
N TYR A 297 0.20 -0.35 14.35
CA TYR A 297 -0.69 -1.14 15.16
C TYR A 297 -1.07 -0.42 16.47
N ASN A 298 -2.37 -0.14 16.63
CA ASN A 298 -2.95 0.42 17.86
C ASN A 298 -4.13 -0.42 18.38
N GLY A 299 -4.36 -1.60 17.81
CA GLY A 299 -5.45 -2.50 18.15
C GLY A 299 -5.38 -3.08 19.56
N GLY A 300 -6.50 -3.62 20.03
CA GLY A 300 -6.59 -4.24 21.34
C GLY A 300 -6.28 -5.74 21.37
N ALA A 301 -6.36 -6.40 20.22
CA ALA A 301 -6.21 -7.86 20.13
C ALA A 301 -4.80 -8.35 20.49
N PHE A 302 -3.77 -7.56 20.20
CA PHE A 302 -2.38 -7.85 20.54
C PHE A 302 -1.78 -6.69 21.36
N PRO A 303 -2.06 -6.60 22.67
CA PRO A 303 -1.71 -5.43 23.49
C PRO A 303 -0.22 -5.07 23.48
N GLN A 304 0.67 -6.07 23.45
CA GLN A 304 2.13 -5.88 23.46
C GLN A 304 2.68 -5.47 22.06
N TRP A 305 1.89 -5.51 21.02
CA TRP A 305 2.24 -5.01 19.68
C TRP A 305 1.85 -3.55 19.46
N ARG A 306 1.08 -2.95 20.38
CA ARG A 306 0.70 -1.54 20.29
C ARG A 306 1.93 -0.64 20.16
N GLY A 307 1.84 0.34 19.25
CA GLY A 307 2.95 1.24 18.96
C GLY A 307 4.00 0.66 18.02
N SER A 308 3.81 -0.56 17.50
CA SER A 308 4.70 -1.14 16.49
C SER A 308 4.23 -0.80 15.06
N VAL A 309 5.18 -0.74 14.15
CA VAL A 309 4.91 -0.70 12.71
C VAL A 309 5.15 -2.08 12.12
N PHE A 310 4.18 -2.55 11.32
CA PHE A 310 4.26 -3.82 10.59
C PHE A 310 4.51 -3.56 9.12
N VAL A 311 5.45 -4.28 8.53
CA VAL A 311 5.84 -4.16 7.12
C VAL A 311 5.85 -5.54 6.48
N GLY A 312 5.05 -5.71 5.44
CA GLY A 312 5.08 -6.93 4.62
C GLY A 312 6.36 -7.00 3.78
N ALA A 313 6.85 -8.21 3.52
CA ALA A 313 8.04 -8.42 2.71
C ALA A 313 7.80 -9.42 1.59
N LEU A 314 8.12 -9.01 0.36
CA LEU A 314 8.00 -9.85 -0.83
C LEU A 314 9.20 -10.81 -0.94
N LYS A 315 10.38 -10.31 -0.66
CA LYS A 315 11.59 -11.10 -0.66
C LYS A 315 11.71 -11.93 0.60
N TYR A 316 11.97 -12.64 1.17
CA TYR A 316 11.99 -13.45 2.41
C TYR A 316 10.61 -13.88 2.92
N GLN A 317 9.51 -13.39 2.31
CA GLN A 317 8.16 -13.86 2.59
C GLN A 317 7.85 -13.80 4.09
N LEU A 318 7.98 -12.61 4.68
CA LEU A 318 7.84 -12.39 6.11
C LEU A 318 7.03 -11.12 6.42
N LEU A 319 6.58 -11.02 7.66
CA LEU A 319 6.08 -9.79 8.24
C LEU A 319 7.15 -9.24 9.20
N ALA A 320 7.67 -8.05 8.94
CA ALA A 320 8.58 -7.37 9.85
C ALA A 320 7.78 -6.53 10.84
N ARG A 321 8.02 -6.71 12.16
CA ARG A 321 7.51 -5.82 13.19
C ARG A 321 8.65 -4.93 13.68
N LEU A 322 8.48 -3.62 13.56
CA LEU A 322 9.40 -2.60 14.06
C LEU A 322 8.88 -2.09 15.41
N THR A 323 9.70 -2.14 16.45
CA THR A 323 9.42 -1.51 17.74
C THR A 323 9.92 -0.07 17.74
N LEU A 324 9.13 0.81 18.31
CA LEU A 324 9.37 2.25 18.30
C LEU A 324 9.56 2.79 19.72
N ASP A 325 10.36 3.88 19.80
CA ASP A 325 10.43 4.80 20.93
C ASP A 325 10.32 6.22 20.35
N GLY A 326 9.11 6.80 20.42
CA GLY A 326 8.75 7.96 19.60
C GLY A 326 8.86 7.63 18.10
N ASP A 327 9.61 8.43 17.36
CA ASP A 327 9.85 8.25 15.93
C ASP A 327 11.08 7.40 15.62
N ARG A 328 11.73 6.84 16.64
CA ARG A 328 12.95 6.04 16.50
C ARG A 328 12.63 4.54 16.50
N VAL A 329 13.13 3.81 15.50
CA VAL A 329 13.10 2.34 15.49
C VAL A 329 14.14 1.80 16.46
N THR A 330 13.68 1.05 17.47
CA THR A 330 14.54 0.49 18.53
C THR A 330 14.78 -1.00 18.40
N GLY A 331 13.99 -1.69 17.57
CA GLY A 331 14.15 -3.13 17.35
C GLY A 331 13.32 -3.63 16.18
N GLN A 332 13.63 -4.85 15.76
CA GLN A 332 12.92 -5.55 14.71
C GLN A 332 12.71 -7.01 15.06
N GLU A 333 11.51 -7.53 14.77
CA GLU A 333 11.17 -8.94 14.80
C GLU A 333 10.73 -9.40 13.41
N ARG A 334 11.18 -10.59 12.99
CA ARG A 334 10.77 -11.23 11.74
C ARG A 334 9.73 -12.30 12.02
N LEU A 335 8.51 -12.04 11.63
CA LEU A 335 7.36 -12.90 11.89
C LEU A 335 7.02 -13.72 10.63
N PHE A 336 6.56 -14.95 10.84
CA PHE A 336 5.95 -15.82 9.82
C PHE A 336 6.78 -16.03 8.55
N ALA A 337 8.12 -16.05 8.67
CA ALA A 337 9.02 -16.19 7.54
C ALA A 337 8.72 -17.48 6.75
N ARG A 338 8.34 -17.35 5.47
CA ARG A 338 8.00 -18.42 4.51
C ARG A 338 6.73 -19.21 4.82
N TYR A 339 5.91 -18.81 5.79
CA TYR A 339 4.66 -19.53 6.09
C TYR A 339 3.53 -19.14 5.14
N PHE A 340 3.42 -17.87 4.76
CA PHE A 340 2.27 -17.37 4.00
C PHE A 340 2.59 -17.04 2.54
N GLY A 341 3.85 -17.18 2.11
CA GLY A 341 4.32 -16.70 0.81
C GLY A 341 4.70 -15.21 0.86
N ARG A 342 4.74 -14.57 -0.30
CA ARG A 342 5.07 -13.14 -0.42
C ARG A 342 3.93 -12.31 0.15
N ILE A 343 4.19 -11.45 1.11
CA ILE A 343 3.18 -10.56 1.69
C ILE A 343 3.13 -9.28 0.87
N ARG A 344 1.98 -8.94 0.32
CA ARG A 344 1.77 -7.77 -0.54
C ARG A 344 1.22 -6.57 0.21
N ASP A 345 0.21 -6.76 1.04
CA ASP A 345 -0.37 -5.68 1.83
C ASP A 345 -0.54 -6.09 3.29
N VAL A 346 -0.46 -5.11 4.16
CA VAL A 346 -0.65 -5.25 5.61
C VAL A 346 -1.53 -4.11 6.06
N ARG A 347 -2.65 -4.44 6.69
CA ARG A 347 -3.59 -3.46 7.24
C ARG A 347 -4.05 -3.86 8.63
N GLN A 348 -4.28 -2.88 9.49
CA GLN A 348 -5.07 -3.10 10.70
C GLN A 348 -6.54 -2.90 10.37
N GLY A 349 -7.36 -3.89 10.71
CA GLY A 349 -8.81 -3.81 10.56
C GLY A 349 -9.46 -2.98 11.68
N PRO A 350 -10.72 -2.56 11.47
CA PRO A 350 -11.50 -1.84 12.47
C PRO A 350 -11.77 -2.68 13.74
N ASP A 351 -11.66 -3.99 13.63
CA ASP A 351 -11.72 -4.96 14.74
C ASP A 351 -10.43 -5.05 15.57
N GLY A 352 -9.38 -4.31 15.17
CA GLY A 352 -8.08 -4.30 15.82
C GLY A 352 -7.21 -5.51 15.50
N LEU A 353 -7.58 -6.32 14.51
CA LEU A 353 -6.77 -7.42 13.99
C LEU A 353 -5.87 -6.97 12.84
N LEU A 354 -4.84 -7.73 12.53
CA LEU A 354 -4.01 -7.51 11.34
C LEU A 354 -4.49 -8.41 10.20
N TYR A 355 -4.52 -7.82 9.01
CA TYR A 355 -4.89 -8.48 7.77
C TYR A 355 -3.73 -8.41 6.78
N LEU A 356 -3.48 -9.52 6.10
CA LEU A 356 -2.40 -9.67 5.14
C LEU A 356 -2.97 -10.10 3.80
N LEU A 357 -2.51 -9.47 2.70
CA LEU A 357 -2.68 -10.00 1.35
C LEU A 357 -1.39 -10.67 0.88
N THR A 358 -1.50 -11.82 0.21
CA THR A 358 -0.35 -12.50 -0.38
C THR A 358 -0.20 -12.17 -1.86
N ASP A 359 1.05 -12.01 -2.33
CA ASP A 359 1.41 -11.64 -3.71
C ASP A 359 1.58 -12.89 -4.59
N GLU A 360 0.47 -13.58 -4.87
CA GLU A 360 0.46 -14.83 -5.63
C GLU A 360 -0.72 -14.88 -6.60
N HIS A 361 -0.61 -15.67 -7.69
CA HIS A 361 -1.73 -15.90 -8.62
C HIS A 361 -2.94 -16.58 -7.95
N ASN A 362 -2.72 -17.31 -6.87
CA ASN A 362 -3.73 -17.85 -5.99
C ASN A 362 -3.57 -17.23 -4.61
N GLY A 363 -3.70 -15.89 -4.58
CA GLY A 363 -3.52 -15.09 -3.39
C GLY A 363 -4.61 -15.31 -2.35
N ARG A 364 -4.29 -14.89 -1.12
CA ARG A 364 -5.15 -15.04 0.06
C ARG A 364 -5.24 -13.73 0.82
N LEU A 365 -6.42 -13.49 1.40
CA LEU A 365 -6.63 -12.57 2.49
C LEU A 365 -6.56 -13.38 3.79
N ILE A 366 -5.58 -13.06 4.63
CA ILE A 366 -5.31 -13.75 5.89
C ILE A 366 -5.55 -12.78 7.04
N ARG A 367 -6.26 -13.21 8.06
CA ARG A 367 -6.47 -12.48 9.31
C ARG A 367 -5.63 -13.13 10.42
N LEU A 368 -4.94 -12.29 11.20
CA LEU A 368 -4.17 -12.71 12.36
C LEU A 368 -5.00 -12.50 13.62
N GLU A 369 -5.21 -13.56 14.38
CA GLU A 369 -6.02 -13.58 15.60
C GLU A 369 -5.16 -14.03 16.80
N PRO A 370 -5.44 -13.55 18.01
CA PRO A 370 -4.86 -14.15 19.21
C PRO A 370 -5.17 -15.65 19.28
N ALA A 371 -4.20 -16.44 19.69
CA ALA A 371 -4.39 -17.84 20.05
C ALA A 371 -4.10 -18.02 21.55
N ASP A 372 -4.99 -18.75 22.24
CA ASP A 372 -4.86 -19.08 23.66
C ASP A 372 -3.69 -20.03 23.91
#